data_ef81fe8e461845ddb030df41385f9e8d
#
_entry.id   ef81fe8e461845ddb030df41385f9e8d
#
_cell.length_a   1.000
_cell.length_b   1.000
_cell.length_c   1.000
_cell.angle_alpha   90.00
_cell.angle_beta   90.00
_cell.angle_gamma   90.00
#
_symmetry.space_group_name_H-M   'P 1'
#
loop_
_entity.id
_entity.type
_entity.pdbx_description
1 polymer ?
#
loop_
_entity_poly.entity_id
_entity_poly.type
_entity_poly.pdbx_seq_one_letter_code
_entity_poly.pdbx_strand_id
1 'polypeptide(L)'
;MKSADDLRQLLQNIDRKSYPAYKGTKGIYRFGKYALGIDHVQGDPFAAPSSLHIEVSGKVAAFPERLYDETWKRIALEDYLIRQFGAAIGKYSFQAKGSGKSGIISVTRCGQEILKRSACEINPANGNIRMRFEAGFPANGRTINARELSKILFDYLPECVESSLFYARQDKKKVERVMELSVDQQYIREQLKEQGLVAFVADKAVLPRESGVSAKPMKGAVPFASPESMKVTMDLPYAGKITGMGIKKGITLIVGGGYHGKSTLLKALEMGVYPHIAGDGREYVITESDAVKIRAEDGRSIKDTDISMFINDLPNGKDTKTFSTEDASGSTSQAANVVEAMESGAATLLIDEDTSATNFMVRDELMQRVIHRDMEPITPFIERMRDLYENQSISTILVAGSSGAYFQVADVAIQMDRYVPKEITALAKEAASQYPALELPEGNVKLPESRRCPKKNTGLIHKGRIKIKTMGRDGVVLNHENIDLRYVEQLADSEQLTCLGHLLRYMEEHEFDGSKEAGQIIERLMKKLEVEGFTVVCESENVPGNLAMPRKQEVYACVNRYRGMKL
;
A
#
# COMPACT_ATOMS: atom_id res chain seq x y z
N MET A 1 1.11 -26.56 26.89
CA MET A 1 2.22 -25.59 26.84
C MET A 1 3.36 -26.14 27.66
N LYS A 2 4.56 -26.28 27.07
CA LYS A 2 5.79 -26.75 27.74
C LYS A 2 6.45 -25.59 28.52
N SER A 3 7.37 -25.90 29.43
CA SER A 3 8.17 -24.86 30.13
C SER A 3 9.40 -24.44 29.30
N ALA A 4 10.00 -23.30 29.64
CA ALA A 4 11.29 -22.89 29.06
C ALA A 4 12.41 -23.90 29.36
N ASP A 5 12.35 -24.55 30.55
CA ASP A 5 13.31 -25.59 30.92
C ASP A 5 13.17 -26.84 30.06
N ASP A 6 11.94 -27.23 29.69
CA ASP A 6 11.73 -28.34 28.74
C ASP A 6 12.41 -28.04 27.39
N LEU A 7 12.34 -26.79 26.91
CA LEU A 7 13.04 -26.39 25.69
C LEU A 7 14.56 -26.42 25.87
N ARG A 8 15.07 -25.94 27.00
CA ARG A 8 16.50 -25.95 27.32
C ARG A 8 17.04 -27.38 27.34
N GLN A 9 16.33 -28.29 27.99
CA GLN A 9 16.70 -29.70 28.07
C GLN A 9 16.63 -30.36 26.69
N LEU A 10 15.60 -30.04 25.89
CA LEU A 10 15.50 -30.55 24.51
C LEU A 10 16.68 -30.07 23.66
N LEU A 11 17.08 -28.81 23.75
CA LEU A 11 18.22 -28.26 23.01
C LEU A 11 19.53 -28.96 23.41
N GLN A 12 19.74 -29.23 24.71
CA GLN A 12 20.90 -30.00 25.17
C GLN A 12 20.92 -31.42 24.58
N ASN A 13 19.76 -32.07 24.54
CA ASN A 13 19.63 -33.45 24.02
C ASN A 13 19.84 -33.55 22.50
N ILE A 14 19.63 -32.48 21.75
CA ILE A 14 19.83 -32.48 20.29
C ILE A 14 21.15 -31.82 19.86
N ASP A 15 21.93 -31.29 20.80
CA ASP A 15 23.22 -30.66 20.46
C ASP A 15 24.13 -31.60 19.69
N ARG A 16 24.84 -31.07 18.71
CA ARG A 16 25.72 -31.83 17.77
C ARG A 16 25.03 -32.92 16.92
N LYS A 17 23.68 -33.02 16.98
CA LYS A 17 22.94 -33.87 16.02
C LYS A 17 22.81 -33.19 14.67
N SER A 18 22.32 -33.93 13.66
CA SER A 18 22.02 -33.37 12.34
C SER A 18 20.94 -32.30 12.40
N TYR A 19 21.03 -31.27 11.56
CA TYR A 19 20.19 -30.11 11.56
C TYR A 19 18.67 -30.38 11.62
N PRO A 20 18.11 -31.38 10.90
CA PRO A 20 16.71 -31.73 10.97
C PRO A 20 16.17 -32.04 12.36
N ALA A 21 17.03 -32.39 13.35
CA ALA A 21 16.59 -32.64 14.72
C ALA A 21 16.02 -31.36 15.41
N TYR A 22 16.33 -30.16 14.90
CA TYR A 22 15.68 -28.92 15.34
C TYR A 22 14.15 -28.92 15.15
N LYS A 23 13.60 -29.72 14.22
CA LYS A 23 12.15 -29.84 14.04
C LYS A 23 11.42 -30.28 15.32
N GLY A 24 12.10 -31.00 16.21
CA GLY A 24 11.56 -31.37 17.51
C GLY A 24 11.30 -30.19 18.46
N THR A 25 11.86 -29.00 18.17
CA THR A 25 11.64 -27.80 18.98
C THR A 25 10.33 -27.10 18.67
N LYS A 26 9.61 -27.49 17.62
CA LYS A 26 8.30 -26.90 17.28
C LYS A 26 7.33 -27.03 18.47
N GLY A 27 6.66 -25.93 18.82
CA GLY A 27 5.70 -25.89 19.91
C GLY A 27 5.67 -24.56 20.65
N ILE A 28 4.88 -24.48 21.72
CA ILE A 28 4.71 -23.29 22.54
C ILE A 28 5.31 -23.52 23.93
N TYR A 29 6.13 -22.58 24.39
CA TYR A 29 6.92 -22.65 25.61
C TYR A 29 6.66 -21.43 26.50
N ARG A 30 6.47 -21.64 27.79
CA ARG A 30 6.26 -20.55 28.77
C ARG A 30 7.60 -20.01 29.26
N PHE A 31 7.82 -18.72 29.05
CA PHE A 31 8.99 -17.94 29.48
C PHE A 31 8.60 -16.90 30.55
N GLY A 32 8.16 -17.36 31.71
CA GLY A 32 7.75 -16.46 32.78
C GLY A 32 6.59 -15.54 32.38
N LYS A 33 6.91 -14.32 31.95
CA LYS A 33 5.94 -13.26 31.58
C LYS A 33 5.37 -13.35 30.16
N TYR A 34 5.90 -14.20 29.31
CA TYR A 34 5.45 -14.38 27.94
C TYR A 34 5.49 -15.86 27.51
N ALA A 35 4.86 -16.18 26.42
CA ALA A 35 5.02 -17.46 25.74
C ALA A 35 5.80 -17.26 24.44
N LEU A 36 6.69 -18.21 24.13
CA LEU A 36 7.41 -18.32 22.86
C LEU A 36 6.83 -19.47 22.06
N GLY A 37 6.31 -19.17 20.87
CA GLY A 37 5.93 -20.16 19.87
C GLY A 37 7.04 -20.34 18.84
N ILE A 38 7.36 -21.59 18.52
CA ILE A 38 8.20 -21.98 17.38
C ILE A 38 7.28 -22.63 16.37
N ASP A 39 6.86 -21.86 15.34
CA ASP A 39 5.81 -22.24 14.40
C ASP A 39 6.34 -23.06 13.25
N HIS A 40 7.48 -22.63 12.71
CA HIS A 40 8.18 -23.31 11.64
C HIS A 40 9.68 -23.35 11.91
N VAL A 41 10.29 -24.52 11.71
CA VAL A 41 11.73 -24.71 11.84
C VAL A 41 12.32 -24.89 10.46
N GLN A 42 13.30 -24.06 10.11
CA GLN A 42 14.04 -24.18 8.85
C GLN A 42 14.67 -25.57 8.69
N GLY A 43 14.67 -26.08 7.46
CA GLY A 43 15.18 -27.44 7.18
C GLY A 43 16.69 -27.56 7.05
N ASP A 44 17.37 -26.43 6.85
CA ASP A 44 18.82 -26.34 6.57
C ASP A 44 19.30 -24.92 6.99
N PRO A 45 20.55 -24.75 7.47
CA PRO A 45 21.06 -23.43 7.89
C PRO A 45 21.07 -22.36 6.79
N PHE A 46 21.01 -22.76 5.52
CA PHE A 46 20.99 -21.85 4.36
C PHE A 46 19.56 -21.52 3.88
N ALA A 47 18.56 -22.27 4.34
CA ALA A 47 17.15 -22.02 4.04
C ALA A 47 16.62 -20.70 4.66
N ALA A 48 15.38 -20.33 4.37
CA ALA A 48 14.71 -19.23 5.07
C ALA A 48 14.72 -19.50 6.58
N PRO A 49 14.89 -18.45 7.42
CA PRO A 49 14.92 -18.61 8.88
C PRO A 49 13.65 -19.26 9.43
N SER A 50 13.73 -19.76 10.65
CA SER A 50 12.60 -20.31 11.39
C SER A 50 11.63 -19.19 11.75
N SER A 51 10.32 -19.49 11.70
CA SER A 51 9.26 -18.53 12.09
C SER A 51 8.87 -18.77 13.55
N LEU A 52 8.87 -17.71 14.33
CA LEU A 52 8.57 -17.70 15.76
C LEU A 52 7.55 -16.61 16.06
N HIS A 53 6.85 -16.78 17.20
CA HIS A 53 6.06 -15.69 17.77
C HIS A 53 6.21 -15.60 19.29
N ILE A 54 5.94 -14.41 19.79
CA ILE A 54 5.84 -14.10 21.22
C ILE A 54 4.41 -13.74 21.53
N GLU A 55 3.88 -14.29 22.62
CA GLU A 55 2.59 -13.89 23.17
C GLU A 55 2.77 -13.29 24.57
N VAL A 56 2.30 -12.05 24.73
CA VAL A 56 2.27 -11.36 26.02
C VAL A 56 0.80 -11.08 26.38
N SER A 57 0.36 -11.51 27.56
CA SER A 57 -0.98 -11.17 28.01
C SER A 57 -1.12 -9.66 28.23
N GLY A 58 -2.30 -9.08 27.94
CA GLY A 58 -2.55 -7.65 28.11
C GLY A 58 -2.32 -7.18 29.57
N LYS A 59 -2.59 -8.05 30.54
CA LYS A 59 -2.28 -7.77 31.98
C LYS A 59 -0.79 -7.58 32.23
N VAL A 60 0.08 -8.29 31.49
CA VAL A 60 1.55 -8.21 31.64
C VAL A 60 2.10 -7.09 30.75
N ALA A 61 1.65 -6.96 29.54
CA ALA A 61 2.02 -5.88 28.63
C ALA A 61 1.61 -4.51 29.19
N ALA A 62 0.43 -4.44 29.82
CA ALA A 62 -0.12 -3.32 30.59
C ALA A 62 -0.23 -2.01 29.80
N PHE A 63 -0.42 -2.06 28.47
CA PHE A 63 -0.75 -0.87 27.69
C PHE A 63 -2.17 -0.41 28.05
N PRO A 64 -2.38 0.89 28.35
CA PRO A 64 -3.71 1.45 28.56
C PRO A 64 -4.65 1.22 27.39
N GLU A 65 -5.90 0.84 27.63
CA GLU A 65 -6.90 0.53 26.61
C GLU A 65 -7.11 1.68 25.62
N ARG A 66 -7.10 2.94 26.09
CA ARG A 66 -7.22 4.14 25.24
C ARG A 66 -6.17 4.26 24.13
N LEU A 67 -5.07 3.49 24.18
CA LEU A 67 -4.04 3.46 23.13
C LEU A 67 -4.37 2.50 21.99
N TYR A 68 -5.40 1.63 22.14
CA TYR A 68 -5.77 0.62 21.16
C TYR A 68 -7.29 0.35 21.06
N ASP A 69 -8.12 1.15 21.73
CA ASP A 69 -9.59 1.06 21.69
C ASP A 69 -10.18 1.27 20.29
N GLU A 70 -9.54 2.12 19.47
CA GLU A 70 -9.91 2.37 18.09
C GLU A 70 -8.93 1.69 17.11
N THR A 71 -9.44 1.29 15.94
CA THR A 71 -8.64 0.53 14.97
C THR A 71 -7.39 1.28 14.51
N TRP A 72 -7.49 2.59 14.23
CA TRP A 72 -6.33 3.39 13.79
C TRP A 72 -5.30 3.58 14.91
N LYS A 73 -5.72 3.78 16.16
CA LYS A 73 -4.83 3.86 17.32
C LYS A 73 -4.09 2.53 17.52
N ARG A 74 -4.83 1.40 17.42
CA ARG A 74 -4.28 0.06 17.55
C ARG A 74 -3.22 -0.21 16.48
N ILE A 75 -3.50 0.09 15.20
CA ILE A 75 -2.54 -0.09 14.11
C ILE A 75 -1.29 0.79 14.30
N ALA A 76 -1.45 2.02 14.77
CA ALA A 76 -0.33 2.90 15.08
C ALA A 76 0.54 2.36 16.22
N LEU A 77 -0.09 1.82 17.28
CA LEU A 77 0.63 1.19 18.39
C LEU A 77 1.33 -0.10 17.93
N GLU A 78 0.68 -0.94 17.13
CA GLU A 78 1.27 -2.16 16.55
C GLU A 78 2.52 -1.83 15.72
N ASP A 79 2.44 -0.83 14.83
CA ASP A 79 3.58 -0.35 14.04
C ASP A 79 4.71 0.17 14.93
N TYR A 80 4.38 0.96 15.96
CA TYR A 80 5.37 1.41 16.95
C TYR A 80 6.08 0.23 17.64
N LEU A 81 5.33 -0.77 18.10
CA LEU A 81 5.89 -1.95 18.77
C LEU A 81 6.78 -2.78 17.84
N ILE A 82 6.42 -2.94 16.56
CA ILE A 82 7.27 -3.58 15.56
C ILE A 82 8.62 -2.86 15.47
N ARG A 83 8.60 -1.52 15.40
CA ARG A 83 9.82 -0.70 15.32
C ARG A 83 10.67 -0.82 16.58
N GLN A 84 10.06 -0.81 17.77
CA GLN A 84 10.77 -0.98 19.04
C GLN A 84 11.39 -2.39 19.14
N PHE A 85 10.62 -3.42 18.80
CA PHE A 85 11.12 -4.80 18.81
C PHE A 85 12.23 -5.00 17.75
N GLY A 86 12.06 -4.45 16.55
CA GLY A 86 13.08 -4.47 15.51
C GLY A 86 14.40 -3.80 15.93
N ALA A 87 14.31 -2.65 16.62
CA ALA A 87 15.48 -1.97 17.17
C ALA A 87 16.16 -2.79 18.29
N ALA A 88 15.36 -3.47 19.14
CA ALA A 88 15.88 -4.31 20.21
C ALA A 88 16.62 -5.54 19.67
N ILE A 89 15.96 -6.34 18.80
CA ILE A 89 16.58 -7.55 18.21
C ILE A 89 17.76 -7.24 17.28
N GLY A 90 17.74 -6.06 16.64
CA GLY A 90 18.83 -5.61 15.77
C GLY A 90 20.18 -5.53 16.48
N LYS A 91 20.18 -5.28 17.80
CA LYS A 91 21.41 -5.28 18.63
C LYS A 91 22.06 -6.65 18.71
N TYR A 92 21.27 -7.71 18.61
CA TYR A 92 21.70 -9.10 18.82
C TYR A 92 21.78 -9.90 17.52
N SER A 93 21.21 -9.41 16.43
CA SER A 93 21.25 -10.11 15.14
C SER A 93 22.70 -10.39 14.72
N PHE A 94 22.99 -11.63 14.35
CA PHE A 94 24.34 -12.16 14.03
C PHE A 94 25.36 -12.21 15.19
N GLN A 95 24.97 -11.95 16.44
CA GLN A 95 25.88 -12.18 17.57
C GLN A 95 26.06 -13.68 17.85
N ALA A 96 25.01 -14.48 17.78
CA ALA A 96 25.10 -15.93 17.78
C ALA A 96 25.76 -16.42 16.48
N LYS A 97 26.77 -17.26 16.59
CA LYS A 97 27.62 -17.66 15.47
C LYS A 97 27.19 -18.98 14.86
N GLY A 98 27.48 -19.15 13.57
CA GLY A 98 27.23 -20.37 12.85
C GLY A 98 27.26 -20.23 11.34
N SER A 99 26.93 -21.30 10.63
CA SER A 99 26.93 -21.36 9.18
C SER A 99 25.62 -20.79 8.58
N GLY A 100 25.69 -20.29 7.37
CA GLY A 100 24.54 -19.82 6.61
C GLY A 100 23.83 -18.64 7.27
N LYS A 101 22.54 -18.78 7.54
CA LYS A 101 21.70 -17.76 8.19
C LYS A 101 21.67 -17.85 9.71
N SER A 102 22.60 -18.62 10.31
CA SER A 102 22.72 -18.73 11.77
C SER A 102 22.82 -17.37 12.45
N GLY A 103 22.09 -17.20 13.53
CA GLY A 103 22.15 -15.99 14.35
C GLY A 103 21.39 -14.77 13.81
N ILE A 104 20.75 -14.87 12.64
CA ILE A 104 19.80 -13.86 12.18
C ILE A 104 18.64 -13.80 13.16
N ILE A 105 18.26 -12.60 13.60
CA ILE A 105 16.99 -12.34 14.26
C ILE A 105 16.37 -11.14 13.50
N SER A 106 15.20 -11.32 12.94
CA SER A 106 14.57 -10.31 12.10
C SER A 106 13.07 -10.23 12.31
N VAL A 107 12.55 -9.04 12.14
CA VAL A 107 11.13 -8.71 12.06
C VAL A 107 10.93 -7.77 10.88
N THR A 108 9.70 -7.56 10.47
CA THR A 108 9.32 -6.56 9.47
C THR A 108 10.09 -5.25 9.61
N ARG A 109 10.59 -4.74 8.49
CA ARG A 109 11.20 -3.40 8.40
C ARG A 109 10.17 -2.41 7.90
N CYS A 110 9.52 -1.69 8.80
CA CYS A 110 8.54 -0.69 8.46
C CYS A 110 9.15 0.50 7.72
N GLY A 111 8.48 0.98 6.66
CA GLY A 111 8.76 2.23 5.96
C GLY A 111 8.33 3.48 6.75
N GLN A 112 7.98 4.55 6.06
CA GLN A 112 7.45 5.77 6.67
C GLN A 112 5.94 5.69 6.90
N GLU A 113 5.28 4.87 6.11
CA GLU A 113 3.85 4.62 6.16
C GLU A 113 3.50 3.65 7.29
N ILE A 114 2.39 3.92 7.98
CA ILE A 114 1.83 3.05 9.02
C ILE A 114 0.82 2.11 8.36
N LEU A 115 1.07 0.81 8.42
CA LEU A 115 0.24 -0.23 7.81
C LEU A 115 -0.19 -1.26 8.87
N LYS A 116 -1.41 -1.80 8.74
CA LYS A 116 -1.81 -2.99 9.50
C LYS A 116 -0.95 -4.17 9.04
N ARG A 117 -0.23 -4.80 9.97
CA ARG A 117 0.72 -5.88 9.66
C ARG A 117 0.47 -7.11 10.52
N SER A 118 0.76 -8.28 9.95
CA SER A 118 0.73 -9.53 10.70
C SER A 118 1.89 -9.69 11.69
N ALA A 119 2.95 -8.88 11.57
CA ALA A 119 4.10 -8.93 12.46
C ALA A 119 3.73 -8.63 13.92
N CYS A 120 2.82 -7.70 14.17
CA CYS A 120 2.29 -7.40 15.51
C CYS A 120 0.77 -7.30 15.45
N GLU A 121 0.11 -7.95 16.39
CA GLU A 121 -1.34 -7.90 16.56
C GLU A 121 -1.68 -7.70 18.03
N ILE A 122 -2.50 -6.70 18.32
CA ILE A 122 -3.06 -6.44 19.65
C ILE A 122 -4.53 -6.85 19.62
N ASN A 123 -4.90 -7.74 20.54
CA ASN A 123 -6.30 -8.12 20.68
C ASN A 123 -7.09 -6.96 21.33
N PRO A 124 -8.10 -6.39 20.64
CA PRO A 124 -8.82 -5.22 21.14
C PRO A 124 -9.62 -5.50 22.42
N ALA A 125 -10.02 -6.75 22.68
CA ALA A 125 -10.84 -7.10 23.83
C ALA A 125 -10.06 -7.24 25.14
N ASN A 126 -8.76 -7.53 25.07
CA ASN A 126 -7.98 -7.86 26.29
C ASN A 126 -6.54 -7.34 26.27
N GLY A 127 -6.11 -6.67 25.21
CA GLY A 127 -4.77 -6.11 25.07
C GLY A 127 -3.64 -7.14 24.93
N ASN A 128 -3.97 -8.42 24.66
CA ASN A 128 -2.93 -9.43 24.40
C ASN A 128 -2.16 -9.07 23.14
N ILE A 129 -0.83 -9.16 23.21
CA ILE A 129 0.08 -8.85 22.10
C ILE A 129 0.64 -10.14 21.54
N ARG A 130 0.57 -10.30 20.22
CA ARG A 130 1.29 -11.33 19.47
C ARG A 130 2.29 -10.65 18.54
N MET A 131 3.59 -10.94 18.73
CA MET A 131 4.68 -10.44 17.89
C MET A 131 5.31 -11.59 17.14
N ARG A 132 5.30 -11.56 15.80
CA ARG A 132 5.91 -12.58 14.92
C ARG A 132 7.24 -12.08 14.39
N PHE A 133 8.23 -12.97 14.38
CA PHE A 133 9.58 -12.67 13.94
C PHE A 133 10.27 -13.92 13.40
N GLU A 134 11.45 -13.77 12.85
CA GLU A 134 12.25 -14.86 12.32
C GLU A 134 13.56 -15.01 13.08
N ALA A 135 14.01 -16.24 13.25
CA ALA A 135 15.34 -16.55 13.80
C ALA A 135 16.03 -17.65 13.00
N GLY A 136 17.28 -17.40 12.61
CA GLY A 136 18.14 -18.38 11.98
C GLY A 136 18.77 -19.30 13.04
N PHE A 137 18.36 -20.56 13.07
CA PHE A 137 18.82 -21.52 14.07
C PHE A 137 20.29 -21.90 13.80
N PRO A 138 21.19 -21.74 14.80
CA PRO A 138 22.62 -21.88 14.59
C PRO A 138 23.08 -23.31 14.31
N ALA A 139 24.08 -23.44 13.42
CA ALA A 139 24.72 -24.69 13.10
C ALA A 139 26.22 -24.50 12.80
N ASN A 140 26.99 -25.54 12.99
CA ASN A 140 28.36 -25.69 12.47
C ASN A 140 28.29 -26.61 11.25
N GLY A 141 28.43 -26.06 10.04
CA GLY A 141 28.05 -26.77 8.83
C GLY A 141 26.57 -27.13 8.85
N ARG A 142 26.21 -28.40 8.92
CA ARG A 142 24.84 -28.93 9.09
C ARG A 142 24.62 -29.63 10.43
N THR A 143 25.47 -29.35 11.40
CA THR A 143 25.41 -29.91 12.75
C THR A 143 24.86 -28.84 13.70
N ILE A 144 23.89 -29.20 14.52
CA ILE A 144 23.24 -28.31 15.50
C ILE A 144 24.29 -27.70 16.45
N ASN A 145 24.17 -26.37 16.64
CA ASN A 145 24.87 -25.64 17.70
C ASN A 145 23.82 -25.09 18.70
N ALA A 146 23.41 -25.94 19.62
CA ALA A 146 22.37 -25.62 20.60
C ALA A 146 22.79 -24.53 21.58
N ARG A 147 24.09 -24.39 21.87
CA ARG A 147 24.61 -23.33 22.74
C ARG A 147 24.32 -21.94 22.18
N GLU A 148 24.55 -21.77 20.88
CA GLU A 148 24.29 -20.48 20.23
C GLU A 148 22.80 -20.19 20.10
N LEU A 149 21.94 -21.20 19.84
CA LEU A 149 20.49 -21.00 19.89
C LEU A 149 19.99 -20.66 21.28
N SER A 150 20.58 -21.27 22.32
CA SER A 150 20.24 -20.96 23.70
C SER A 150 20.51 -19.48 24.03
N LYS A 151 21.60 -18.90 23.54
CA LYS A 151 21.84 -17.45 23.70
C LYS A 151 20.71 -16.62 23.10
N ILE A 152 20.26 -16.98 21.88
CA ILE A 152 19.16 -16.25 21.23
C ILE A 152 17.89 -16.32 22.07
N LEU A 153 17.48 -17.53 22.47
CA LEU A 153 16.18 -17.75 23.08
C LEU A 153 16.11 -17.40 24.57
N PHE A 154 17.22 -17.54 25.30
CA PHE A 154 17.21 -17.40 26.77
C PHE A 154 17.96 -16.17 27.30
N ASP A 155 18.88 -15.60 26.48
CA ASP A 155 19.65 -14.43 26.91
C ASP A 155 19.19 -13.17 26.17
N TYR A 156 19.12 -13.19 24.82
CA TYR A 156 18.81 -12.01 24.02
C TYR A 156 17.30 -11.70 23.94
N LEU A 157 16.50 -12.74 23.65
CA LEU A 157 15.06 -12.55 23.42
C LEU A 157 14.31 -12.03 24.65
N PRO A 158 14.56 -12.49 25.89
CA PRO A 158 13.89 -11.95 27.06
C PRO A 158 14.08 -10.44 27.24
N GLU A 159 15.30 -9.93 27.04
CA GLU A 159 15.60 -8.50 27.09
C GLU A 159 14.87 -7.72 26.00
N CYS A 160 14.86 -8.26 24.76
CA CYS A 160 14.14 -7.66 23.64
C CYS A 160 12.64 -7.58 23.92
N VAL A 161 12.04 -8.64 24.45
CA VAL A 161 10.61 -8.67 24.80
C VAL A 161 10.27 -7.66 25.90
N GLU A 162 11.05 -7.66 26.98
CA GLU A 162 10.79 -6.73 28.11
C GLU A 162 10.96 -5.27 27.69
N SER A 163 12.00 -4.96 26.92
CA SER A 163 12.28 -3.59 26.50
C SER A 163 11.30 -3.04 25.44
N SER A 164 10.66 -3.92 24.64
CA SER A 164 9.81 -3.49 23.52
C SER A 164 8.31 -3.73 23.71
N LEU A 165 7.90 -4.77 24.46
CA LEU A 165 6.49 -5.18 24.54
C LEU A 165 5.83 -4.92 25.90
N PHE A 166 6.55 -4.36 26.87
CA PHE A 166 5.99 -4.00 28.17
C PHE A 166 5.89 -2.48 28.32
N TYR A 167 4.68 -1.96 28.59
CA TYR A 167 4.42 -0.53 28.72
C TYR A 167 5.29 0.15 29.77
N ALA A 168 5.57 -0.55 30.89
CA ALA A 168 6.43 -0.03 31.95
C ALA A 168 7.88 0.27 31.48
N ARG A 169 8.32 -0.33 30.36
CA ARG A 169 9.66 -0.15 29.78
C ARG A 169 9.68 0.82 28.61
N GLN A 170 8.51 1.28 28.16
CA GLN A 170 8.40 2.22 27.05
C GLN A 170 8.62 3.67 27.51
N ASP A 171 9.11 4.48 26.60
CA ASP A 171 9.01 5.93 26.71
C ASP A 171 7.53 6.34 26.55
N LYS A 172 6.87 6.60 27.66
CA LYS A 172 5.44 6.90 27.69
C LYS A 172 5.07 8.10 26.82
N LYS A 173 5.95 9.13 26.77
CA LYS A 173 5.71 10.31 25.94
C LYS A 173 5.71 9.97 24.45
N LYS A 174 6.59 9.06 24.01
CA LYS A 174 6.61 8.61 22.62
C LYS A 174 5.39 7.78 22.28
N VAL A 175 4.97 6.88 23.19
CA VAL A 175 3.76 6.06 22.98
C VAL A 175 2.52 6.95 22.89
N GLU A 176 2.37 7.94 23.81
CA GLU A 176 1.28 8.92 23.74
C GLU A 176 1.30 9.68 22.41
N ARG A 177 2.48 10.17 22.01
CA ARG A 177 2.61 10.91 20.73
C ARG A 177 2.20 10.10 19.51
N VAL A 178 2.43 8.79 19.50
CA VAL A 178 1.97 7.89 18.42
C VAL A 178 0.44 7.85 18.38
N MET A 179 -0.21 7.71 19.52
CA MET A 179 -1.67 7.74 19.62
C MET A 179 -2.23 9.10 19.22
N GLU A 180 -1.70 10.19 19.79
CA GLU A 180 -2.11 11.56 19.49
C GLU A 180 -2.05 11.85 17.98
N LEU A 181 -0.92 11.51 17.32
CA LEU A 181 -0.75 11.68 15.88
C LEU A 181 -1.77 10.88 15.09
N SER A 182 -2.05 9.63 15.49
CA SER A 182 -3.02 8.79 14.79
C SER A 182 -4.44 9.35 14.86
N VAL A 183 -4.81 9.97 15.99
CA VAL A 183 -6.11 10.64 16.15
C VAL A 183 -6.17 11.91 15.30
N ASP A 184 -5.12 12.73 15.32
CA ASP A 184 -5.05 13.95 14.50
C ASP A 184 -5.13 13.62 12.99
N GLN A 185 -4.43 12.58 12.53
CA GLN A 185 -4.49 12.14 11.13
C GLN A 185 -5.88 11.62 10.75
N GLN A 186 -6.52 10.86 11.62
CA GLN A 186 -7.89 10.39 11.40
C GLN A 186 -8.88 11.54 11.35
N TYR A 187 -8.74 12.51 12.26
CA TYR A 187 -9.56 13.72 12.27
C TYR A 187 -9.43 14.51 10.97
N ILE A 188 -8.21 14.73 10.46
CA ILE A 188 -8.02 15.39 9.16
C ILE A 188 -8.75 14.62 8.05
N ARG A 189 -8.66 13.30 8.03
CA ARG A 189 -9.31 12.45 7.03
C ARG A 189 -10.85 12.59 7.07
N GLU A 190 -11.43 12.75 8.24
CA GLU A 190 -12.86 13.03 8.43
C GLU A 190 -13.20 14.43 7.94
N GLN A 191 -12.37 15.42 8.28
CA GLN A 191 -12.52 16.80 7.84
C GLN A 191 -12.43 16.99 6.31
N LEU A 192 -11.66 16.14 5.59
CA LEU A 192 -11.68 16.17 4.13
C LEU A 192 -13.09 15.99 3.58
N LYS A 193 -13.86 15.05 4.11
CA LYS A 193 -15.23 14.78 3.68
C LYS A 193 -16.17 15.95 4.01
N GLU A 194 -16.09 16.44 5.25
CA GLU A 194 -16.98 17.53 5.74
C GLU A 194 -16.75 18.84 4.98
N GLN A 195 -15.50 19.13 4.61
CA GLN A 195 -15.13 20.37 3.92
C GLN A 195 -15.11 20.23 2.39
N GLY A 196 -15.48 19.07 1.84
CA GLY A 196 -15.46 18.82 0.41
C GLY A 196 -14.05 18.88 -0.20
N LEU A 197 -13.06 18.40 0.56
CA LEU A 197 -11.67 18.32 0.14
C LEU A 197 -11.32 16.89 -0.31
N VAL A 198 -10.40 16.78 -1.25
CA VAL A 198 -9.79 15.50 -1.66
C VAL A 198 -8.42 15.29 -1.02
N ALA A 199 -7.77 16.38 -0.62
CA ALA A 199 -6.48 16.32 0.05
C ALA A 199 -6.20 17.56 0.90
N PHE A 200 -5.34 17.40 1.90
CA PHE A 200 -4.77 18.45 2.72
C PHE A 200 -3.25 18.31 2.80
N VAL A 201 -2.53 19.41 2.61
CA VAL A 201 -1.06 19.47 2.72
C VAL A 201 -0.71 20.55 3.74
N ALA A 202 -0.26 20.15 4.92
CA ALA A 202 0.05 21.08 6.00
C ALA A 202 1.22 22.01 5.64
N ASP A 203 1.14 23.26 6.09
CA ASP A 203 2.28 24.17 6.06
C ASP A 203 3.46 23.59 6.85
N LYS A 204 4.66 23.85 6.38
CA LYS A 204 5.93 23.32 6.89
C LYS A 204 6.17 21.83 6.64
N ALA A 205 5.29 21.14 5.91
CA ALA A 205 5.54 19.75 5.49
C ALA A 205 6.83 19.66 4.65
N VAL A 206 7.55 18.54 4.80
CA VAL A 206 8.74 18.21 4.00
C VAL A 206 8.35 17.19 2.95
N LEU A 207 8.05 17.67 1.75
CA LEU A 207 7.54 16.81 0.69
C LEU A 207 8.61 15.95 0.00
N PRO A 208 9.84 16.45 -0.33
CA PRO A 208 10.84 15.66 -1.02
C PRO A 208 11.47 14.60 -0.12
N ARG A 209 11.90 13.51 -0.76
CA ARG A 209 12.67 12.43 -0.12
C ARG A 209 14.15 12.60 -0.36
N GLU A 210 14.97 12.01 0.51
CA GLU A 210 16.43 12.09 0.49
C GLU A 210 17.01 11.65 -0.86
N SER A 211 16.43 10.60 -1.48
CA SER A 211 16.81 10.13 -2.81
C SER A 211 15.68 9.31 -3.44
N GLY A 212 15.82 8.91 -4.70
CA GLY A 212 14.87 8.04 -5.39
C GLY A 212 14.70 6.64 -4.78
N VAL A 213 15.64 6.21 -3.92
CA VAL A 213 15.61 4.90 -3.24
C VAL A 213 15.41 5.00 -1.73
N SER A 214 15.34 6.22 -1.17
CA SER A 214 15.16 6.47 0.25
C SER A 214 13.79 7.12 0.49
N ALA A 215 12.99 6.53 1.36
CA ALA A 215 11.72 7.12 1.78
C ALA A 215 11.87 8.17 2.90
N LYS A 216 13.10 8.41 3.40
CA LYS A 216 13.36 9.40 4.46
C LYS A 216 13.17 10.82 3.94
N PRO A 217 12.74 11.78 4.79
CA PRO A 217 12.61 13.18 4.42
C PRO A 217 13.96 13.79 4.05
N MET A 218 13.97 14.63 3.00
CA MET A 218 15.18 15.37 2.58
C MET A 218 15.55 16.42 3.61
N LYS A 219 16.78 16.41 4.07
CA LYS A 219 17.31 17.44 4.97
C LYS A 219 17.50 18.76 4.21
N GLY A 220 17.11 19.87 4.83
CA GLY A 220 17.27 21.21 4.24
C GLY A 220 16.33 21.48 3.04
N ALA A 221 15.28 20.67 2.86
CA ALA A 221 14.26 20.94 1.86
C ALA A 221 13.52 22.25 2.15
N VAL A 222 12.99 22.89 1.10
CA VAL A 222 12.08 24.02 1.23
C VAL A 222 10.79 23.52 1.89
N PRO A 223 10.40 24.05 3.07
CA PRO A 223 9.15 23.68 3.72
C PRO A 223 7.96 24.09 2.84
N PHE A 224 6.92 23.25 2.82
CA PHE A 224 5.71 23.57 2.09
C PHE A 224 5.02 24.81 2.69
N ALA A 225 4.50 25.68 1.83
CA ALA A 225 3.71 26.84 2.21
C ALA A 225 2.49 26.95 1.31
N SER A 226 1.29 26.95 1.91
CA SER A 226 0.03 27.01 1.17
C SER A 226 -0.21 28.38 0.54
N PRO A 227 -0.78 28.47 -0.68
CA PRO A 227 -1.33 29.71 -1.22
C PRO A 227 -2.45 30.25 -0.30
N GLU A 228 -2.51 31.55 -0.06
CA GLU A 228 -3.52 32.14 0.84
C GLU A 228 -4.96 31.81 0.42
N SER A 229 -5.25 31.79 -0.88
CA SER A 229 -6.59 31.47 -1.42
C SER A 229 -7.02 30.02 -1.21
N MET A 230 -6.07 29.10 -0.97
CA MET A 230 -6.29 27.68 -0.72
C MET A 230 -6.05 27.28 0.73
N LYS A 231 -5.72 28.24 1.58
CA LYS A 231 -5.39 27.98 2.98
C LYS A 231 -6.62 27.54 3.77
N VAL A 232 -6.50 26.41 4.43
CA VAL A 232 -7.48 25.86 5.36
C VAL A 232 -6.84 25.74 6.73
N THR A 233 -7.62 26.06 7.76
CA THR A 233 -7.22 25.88 9.16
C THR A 233 -8.06 24.78 9.77
N MET A 234 -7.42 23.82 10.42
CA MET A 234 -8.07 22.76 11.18
C MET A 234 -7.62 22.82 12.63
N ASP A 235 -8.54 22.59 13.56
CA ASP A 235 -8.27 22.55 15.00
C ASP A 235 -8.21 21.08 15.43
N LEU A 236 -6.99 20.54 15.45
CA LEU A 236 -6.75 19.12 15.69
C LEU A 236 -6.92 18.79 17.18
N PRO A 237 -7.36 17.58 17.50
CA PRO A 237 -7.58 17.17 18.88
C PRO A 237 -6.36 17.29 19.80
N TYR A 238 -5.15 17.06 19.26
CA TYR A 238 -3.92 17.07 20.06
C TYR A 238 -2.87 18.09 19.59
N ALA A 239 -2.63 18.21 18.29
CA ALA A 239 -1.67 19.18 17.78
C ALA A 239 -2.18 20.62 17.79
N GLY A 240 -3.48 20.85 18.07
CA GLY A 240 -4.11 22.15 18.05
C GLY A 240 -4.27 22.69 16.63
N LYS A 241 -4.20 24.01 16.45
CA LYS A 241 -4.44 24.64 15.15
C LYS A 241 -3.28 24.39 14.18
N ILE A 242 -3.61 23.80 13.03
CA ILE A 242 -2.70 23.68 11.89
C ILE A 242 -3.31 24.40 10.68
N THR A 243 -2.44 24.94 9.84
CA THR A 243 -2.79 25.51 8.54
C THR A 243 -2.18 24.67 7.41
N GLY A 244 -2.79 24.71 6.24
CA GLY A 244 -2.30 24.00 5.08
C GLY A 244 -3.14 24.27 3.85
N MET A 245 -2.71 23.75 2.72
CA MET A 245 -3.43 23.81 1.46
C MET A 245 -4.53 22.73 1.44
N GLY A 246 -5.78 23.14 1.34
CA GLY A 246 -6.91 22.26 1.04
C GLY A 246 -7.14 22.19 -0.47
N ILE A 247 -7.09 20.97 -1.03
CA ILE A 247 -7.47 20.73 -2.43
C ILE A 247 -8.93 20.29 -2.45
N LYS A 248 -9.78 21.10 -3.08
CA LYS A 248 -11.23 20.84 -3.17
C LYS A 248 -11.54 19.75 -4.19
N LYS A 249 -12.71 19.15 -4.05
CA LYS A 249 -13.29 18.28 -5.09
C LYS A 249 -13.40 19.03 -6.40
N GLY A 250 -13.19 18.34 -7.52
CA GLY A 250 -13.17 18.91 -8.86
C GLY A 250 -11.91 18.58 -9.63
N ILE A 251 -11.56 19.45 -10.56
CA ILE A 251 -10.39 19.29 -11.44
C ILE A 251 -9.32 20.28 -11.01
N THR A 252 -8.25 19.78 -10.42
CA THR A 252 -7.09 20.58 -9.99
C THR A 252 -5.90 20.29 -10.89
N LEU A 253 -5.34 21.35 -11.49
CA LEU A 253 -4.09 21.27 -12.25
C LEU A 253 -2.90 21.72 -11.40
N ILE A 254 -1.80 21.01 -11.54
CA ILE A 254 -0.49 21.38 -10.99
C ILE A 254 0.45 21.60 -12.17
N VAL A 255 0.82 22.85 -12.44
CA VAL A 255 1.65 23.24 -13.58
C VAL A 255 2.97 23.87 -13.12
N GLY A 256 3.87 24.15 -14.04
CA GLY A 256 5.16 24.80 -13.76
C GLY A 256 6.32 24.18 -14.55
N GLY A 257 7.46 24.83 -14.54
CA GLY A 257 8.66 24.36 -15.24
C GLY A 257 9.20 23.03 -14.72
N GLY A 258 10.14 22.44 -15.46
CA GLY A 258 10.88 21.27 -15.00
C GLY A 258 11.60 21.53 -13.68
N TYR A 259 11.67 20.52 -12.83
CA TYR A 259 12.35 20.56 -11.51
C TYR A 259 11.78 21.54 -10.47
N HIS A 260 10.61 22.12 -10.68
CA HIS A 260 9.96 23.02 -9.72
C HIS A 260 9.13 22.32 -8.63
N GLY A 261 9.11 20.97 -8.60
CA GLY A 261 8.50 20.19 -7.53
C GLY A 261 7.07 19.69 -7.80
N LYS A 262 6.56 19.77 -9.04
CA LYS A 262 5.23 19.26 -9.43
C LYS A 262 5.03 17.79 -9.04
N SER A 263 5.88 16.90 -9.59
CA SER A 263 5.81 15.46 -9.31
C SER A 263 6.14 15.11 -7.85
N THR A 264 6.91 15.98 -7.14
CA THR A 264 7.15 15.83 -5.69
C THR A 264 5.87 16.05 -4.89
N LEU A 265 5.09 17.09 -5.23
CA LEU A 265 3.79 17.34 -4.60
C LEU A 265 2.81 16.20 -4.91
N LEU A 266 2.70 15.79 -6.18
CA LEU A 266 1.84 14.67 -6.57
C LEU A 266 2.24 13.38 -5.84
N LYS A 267 3.54 13.07 -5.74
CA LYS A 267 4.03 11.88 -5.01
C LYS A 267 3.72 11.93 -3.50
N ALA A 268 3.70 13.12 -2.91
CA ALA A 268 3.27 13.27 -1.53
C ALA A 268 1.76 12.99 -1.38
N LEU A 269 0.96 13.48 -2.32
CA LEU A 269 -0.48 13.21 -2.37
C LEU A 269 -0.79 11.72 -2.62
N GLU A 270 -0.04 11.06 -3.52
CA GLU A 270 -0.17 9.61 -3.77
C GLU A 270 0.01 8.79 -2.50
N MET A 271 1.00 9.13 -1.68
CA MET A 271 1.29 8.41 -0.43
C MET A 271 0.44 8.90 0.75
N GLY A 272 -0.21 10.06 0.62
CA GLY A 272 -1.13 10.62 1.62
C GLY A 272 -2.39 9.79 1.88
N VAL A 273 -2.63 8.74 1.08
CA VAL A 273 -3.67 7.73 1.34
C VAL A 273 -3.37 6.87 2.56
N TYR A 274 -2.10 6.81 2.99
CA TYR A 274 -1.65 6.15 4.20
C TYR A 274 -1.33 7.16 5.31
N PRO A 275 -1.50 6.80 6.59
CA PRO A 275 -0.92 7.55 7.70
C PRO A 275 0.60 7.39 7.72
N HIS A 276 1.31 8.43 8.17
CA HIS A 276 2.76 8.48 8.25
C HIS A 276 3.23 8.62 9.69
N ILE A 277 4.43 8.11 10.00
CA ILE A 277 5.02 8.22 11.34
C ILE A 277 5.44 9.65 11.65
N ALA A 278 5.59 9.95 12.94
CA ALA A 278 6.13 11.23 13.40
C ALA A 278 7.56 11.43 12.91
N GLY A 279 7.86 12.65 12.45
CA GLY A 279 9.18 13.02 11.91
C GLY A 279 9.40 12.66 10.45
N ASP A 280 8.37 12.14 9.77
CA ASP A 280 8.42 11.87 8.33
C ASP A 280 8.35 13.15 7.47
N GLY A 281 7.84 14.23 8.02
CA GLY A 281 7.60 15.49 7.30
C GLY A 281 6.33 15.47 6.43
N ARG A 282 5.67 14.33 6.25
CA ARG A 282 4.37 14.18 5.57
C ARG A 282 3.27 13.70 6.52
N GLU A 283 3.47 13.83 7.83
CA GLU A 283 2.52 13.37 8.85
C GLU A 283 1.12 13.94 8.63
N TYR A 284 1.05 15.18 8.17
CA TYR A 284 -0.19 15.90 7.89
C TYR A 284 -0.35 16.21 6.39
N VAL A 285 0.16 15.33 5.52
CA VAL A 285 -0.18 15.27 4.10
C VAL A 285 -1.15 14.13 3.94
N ILE A 286 -2.44 14.45 3.82
CA ILE A 286 -3.51 13.46 3.84
C ILE A 286 -4.37 13.61 2.59
N THR A 287 -4.57 12.51 1.89
CA THR A 287 -5.41 12.38 0.70
C THR A 287 -6.56 11.42 1.01
N GLU A 288 -7.70 11.57 0.34
CA GLU A 288 -8.79 10.60 0.42
C GLU A 288 -8.26 9.16 0.25
N SER A 289 -8.76 8.24 1.06
CA SER A 289 -8.23 6.86 1.13
C SER A 289 -8.43 6.05 -0.16
N ASP A 290 -9.38 6.44 -0.99
CA ASP A 290 -9.75 5.81 -2.25
C ASP A 290 -9.15 6.49 -3.49
N ALA A 291 -8.30 7.50 -3.31
CA ALA A 291 -7.56 8.12 -4.41
C ALA A 291 -6.62 7.11 -5.09
N VAL A 292 -6.62 7.11 -6.43
CA VAL A 292 -5.84 6.16 -7.24
C VAL A 292 -4.93 6.89 -8.22
N LYS A 293 -3.66 6.48 -8.26
CA LYS A 293 -2.70 6.92 -9.28
C LYS A 293 -2.96 6.21 -10.59
N ILE A 294 -3.14 6.99 -11.65
CA ILE A 294 -3.34 6.51 -13.02
C ILE A 294 -2.10 6.82 -13.86
N ARG A 295 -1.70 5.86 -14.68
CA ARG A 295 -0.61 6.00 -15.66
C ARG A 295 -0.80 5.06 -16.84
N ALA A 296 -0.01 5.25 -17.89
CA ALA A 296 0.13 4.29 -18.98
C ALA A 296 1.03 3.11 -18.56
N GLU A 297 0.72 1.92 -19.04
CA GLU A 297 1.45 0.68 -18.78
C GLU A 297 1.52 -0.18 -20.05
N ASP A 298 2.48 0.14 -20.93
CA ASP A 298 2.69 -0.64 -22.15
C ASP A 298 2.94 -2.12 -21.83
N GLY A 299 2.30 -3.00 -22.56
CA GLY A 299 2.47 -4.44 -22.44
C GLY A 299 1.64 -5.11 -21.33
N ARG A 300 0.81 -4.37 -20.57
CA ARG A 300 -0.07 -5.03 -19.58
C ARG A 300 -1.20 -5.81 -20.26
N SER A 301 -1.66 -6.88 -19.59
CA SER A 301 -2.88 -7.58 -20.01
C SER A 301 -4.15 -6.85 -19.52
N ILE A 302 -5.21 -6.94 -20.31
CA ILE A 302 -6.56 -6.49 -19.97
C ILE A 302 -7.49 -7.67 -20.20
N LYS A 303 -8.45 -7.88 -19.32
CA LYS A 303 -9.41 -8.98 -19.38
C LYS A 303 -10.83 -8.45 -19.23
N ASP A 304 -11.61 -8.55 -20.31
CA ASP A 304 -13.05 -8.24 -20.33
C ASP A 304 -13.40 -6.91 -19.64
N THR A 305 -12.73 -5.83 -20.04
CA THR A 305 -12.91 -4.49 -19.47
C THR A 305 -13.62 -3.59 -20.48
N ASP A 306 -14.66 -2.89 -20.05
CA ASP A 306 -15.35 -1.89 -20.88
C ASP A 306 -14.53 -0.60 -20.98
N ILE A 307 -13.79 -0.46 -22.07
CA ILE A 307 -12.99 0.74 -22.36
C ILE A 307 -13.71 1.72 -23.30
N SER A 308 -14.98 1.47 -23.63
CA SER A 308 -15.74 2.25 -24.62
C SER A 308 -15.97 3.71 -24.23
N MET A 309 -15.77 4.06 -22.95
CA MET A 309 -15.73 5.45 -22.51
C MET A 309 -14.66 6.28 -23.23
N PHE A 310 -13.53 5.64 -23.55
CA PHE A 310 -12.36 6.31 -24.14
C PHE A 310 -11.98 5.77 -25.51
N ILE A 311 -12.29 4.52 -25.83
CA ILE A 311 -11.85 3.88 -27.07
C ILE A 311 -13.04 3.21 -27.73
N ASN A 312 -13.32 3.63 -28.99
CA ASN A 312 -14.43 3.11 -29.78
C ASN A 312 -13.97 2.85 -31.21
N ASP A 313 -14.76 2.07 -31.96
CA ASP A 313 -14.61 1.87 -33.41
C ASP A 313 -13.18 1.49 -33.84
N LEU A 314 -12.60 0.51 -33.10
CA LEU A 314 -11.26 0.04 -33.41
C LEU A 314 -11.18 -0.49 -34.85
N PRO A 315 -10.15 -0.10 -35.63
CA PRO A 315 -10.01 -0.54 -37.04
C PRO A 315 -9.95 -2.06 -37.24
N ASN A 316 -9.56 -2.80 -36.20
CA ASN A 316 -9.50 -4.27 -36.19
C ASN A 316 -10.83 -4.92 -35.80
N GLY A 317 -11.90 -4.15 -35.56
CA GLY A 317 -13.23 -4.62 -35.19
C GLY A 317 -13.36 -5.27 -33.82
N LYS A 318 -12.37 -5.14 -32.93
CA LYS A 318 -12.47 -5.65 -31.55
C LYS A 318 -13.53 -4.86 -30.78
N ASP A 319 -14.34 -5.59 -30.02
CA ASP A 319 -15.32 -5.00 -29.11
C ASP A 319 -14.61 -4.28 -27.95
N THR A 320 -14.99 -3.03 -27.73
CA THR A 320 -14.42 -2.17 -26.66
C THR A 320 -15.22 -2.23 -25.36
N LYS A 321 -16.42 -2.83 -25.36
CA LYS A 321 -17.23 -3.06 -24.17
C LYS A 321 -16.80 -4.29 -23.38
N THR A 322 -16.21 -5.27 -24.08
CA THR A 322 -15.68 -6.52 -23.51
C THR A 322 -14.23 -6.72 -23.94
N PHE A 323 -13.46 -5.65 -23.80
CA PHE A 323 -12.12 -5.61 -24.38
C PHE A 323 -11.13 -6.52 -23.63
N SER A 324 -10.41 -7.32 -24.41
CA SER A 324 -9.34 -8.18 -23.89
C SER A 324 -8.10 -8.12 -24.79
N THR A 325 -6.93 -8.05 -24.15
CA THR A 325 -5.63 -8.16 -24.82
C THR A 325 -4.57 -8.68 -23.86
N GLU A 326 -3.57 -9.37 -24.38
CA GLU A 326 -2.40 -9.77 -23.59
C GLU A 326 -1.30 -8.70 -23.58
N ASP A 327 -1.38 -7.72 -24.50
CA ASP A 327 -0.35 -6.72 -24.74
C ASP A 327 -1.02 -5.40 -25.14
N ALA A 328 -1.34 -4.56 -24.15
CA ALA A 328 -2.00 -3.29 -24.36
C ALA A 328 -0.98 -2.20 -24.69
N SER A 329 -1.32 -1.30 -25.63
CA SER A 329 -0.60 -0.04 -25.83
C SER A 329 -0.76 0.91 -24.63
N GLY A 330 0.05 1.96 -24.55
CA GLY A 330 -0.01 2.95 -23.49
C GLY A 330 -1.40 3.57 -23.33
N SER A 331 -2.03 4.01 -24.42
CA SER A 331 -3.38 4.60 -24.38
C SER A 331 -4.45 3.59 -23.96
N THR A 332 -4.37 2.36 -24.49
CA THR A 332 -5.33 1.30 -24.14
C THR A 332 -5.19 0.88 -22.66
N SER A 333 -3.97 0.74 -22.19
CA SER A 333 -3.70 0.41 -20.78
C SER A 333 -4.16 1.52 -19.84
N GLN A 334 -3.99 2.78 -20.23
CA GLN A 334 -4.40 3.91 -19.41
C GLN A 334 -5.92 4.05 -19.38
N ALA A 335 -6.62 3.83 -20.49
CA ALA A 335 -8.08 3.75 -20.54
C ALA A 335 -8.60 2.68 -19.57
N ALA A 336 -8.04 1.47 -19.64
CA ALA A 336 -8.39 0.40 -18.72
C ALA A 336 -8.08 0.76 -17.26
N ASN A 337 -6.94 1.41 -16.97
CA ASN A 337 -6.60 1.83 -15.61
C ASN A 337 -7.61 2.83 -15.03
N VAL A 338 -8.13 3.77 -15.82
CA VAL A 338 -9.18 4.70 -15.36
C VAL A 338 -10.46 3.94 -15.04
N VAL A 339 -10.92 3.08 -15.95
CA VAL A 339 -12.14 2.28 -15.78
C VAL A 339 -12.04 1.37 -14.55
N GLU A 340 -10.94 0.65 -14.41
CA GLU A 340 -10.69 -0.24 -13.28
C GLU A 340 -10.57 0.50 -11.94
N ALA A 341 -10.04 1.74 -11.95
CA ALA A 341 -10.06 2.60 -10.78
C ALA A 341 -11.49 2.98 -10.38
N MET A 342 -12.34 3.32 -11.37
CA MET A 342 -13.76 3.59 -11.13
C MET A 342 -14.48 2.36 -10.55
N GLU A 343 -14.24 1.17 -11.08
CA GLU A 343 -14.78 -0.10 -10.57
C GLU A 343 -14.34 -0.37 -9.11
N SER A 344 -13.13 0.04 -8.74
CA SER A 344 -12.63 -0.07 -7.37
C SER A 344 -13.22 0.96 -6.39
N GLY A 345 -14.05 1.88 -6.89
CA GLY A 345 -14.66 2.96 -6.11
C GLY A 345 -13.72 4.15 -5.86
N ALA A 346 -12.79 4.43 -6.79
CA ALA A 346 -11.96 5.62 -6.70
C ALA A 346 -12.80 6.90 -6.84
N ALA A 347 -12.69 7.81 -5.88
CA ALA A 347 -13.31 9.13 -5.92
C ALA A 347 -12.36 10.23 -6.42
N THR A 348 -11.06 9.94 -6.47
CA THR A 348 -10.04 10.89 -6.94
C THR A 348 -8.98 10.17 -7.78
N LEU A 349 -8.72 10.71 -8.97
CA LEU A 349 -7.66 10.25 -9.87
C LEU A 349 -6.45 11.17 -9.75
N LEU A 350 -5.28 10.58 -9.54
CA LEU A 350 -3.99 11.27 -9.48
C LEU A 350 -3.23 10.96 -10.76
N ILE A 351 -2.92 11.96 -11.57
CA ILE A 351 -2.34 11.76 -12.90
C ILE A 351 -1.10 12.64 -13.08
N ASP A 352 -0.05 12.07 -13.66
CA ASP A 352 1.13 12.81 -14.12
C ASP A 352 1.23 12.67 -15.64
N GLU A 353 1.23 13.80 -16.36
CA GLU A 353 1.35 13.82 -17.82
C GLU A 353 2.60 13.09 -18.31
N ASP A 354 3.71 13.21 -17.56
CA ASP A 354 5.00 12.59 -17.91
C ASP A 354 4.95 11.04 -17.89
N THR A 355 4.00 10.44 -17.17
CA THR A 355 3.80 8.98 -17.10
C THR A 355 2.55 8.52 -17.85
N SER A 356 1.95 9.38 -18.63
CA SER A 356 0.70 9.16 -19.35
C SER A 356 0.95 9.01 -20.85
N ALA A 357 0.05 8.32 -21.54
CA ALA A 357 0.05 8.27 -22.99
C ALA A 357 -0.48 9.60 -23.54
N THR A 358 0.35 10.32 -24.30
CA THR A 358 0.01 11.67 -24.79
C THR A 358 -1.30 11.72 -25.57
N ASN A 359 -1.51 10.78 -26.49
CA ASN A 359 -2.72 10.71 -27.33
C ASN A 359 -3.99 10.32 -26.53
N PHE A 360 -3.83 9.66 -25.40
CA PHE A 360 -4.94 9.41 -24.46
C PHE A 360 -5.27 10.66 -23.65
N MET A 361 -4.30 11.47 -23.30
CA MET A 361 -4.50 12.61 -22.40
C MET A 361 -5.12 13.81 -23.13
N VAL A 362 -4.59 14.17 -24.30
CA VAL A 362 -4.98 15.35 -25.04
C VAL A 362 -4.68 15.14 -26.53
N ARG A 363 -5.46 15.77 -27.40
CA ARG A 363 -5.14 15.89 -28.82
C ARG A 363 -4.71 17.31 -29.15
N ASP A 364 -3.62 17.41 -29.88
CA ASP A 364 -3.15 18.66 -30.46
C ASP A 364 -4.15 19.22 -31.49
N GLU A 365 -4.41 20.52 -31.44
CA GLU A 365 -5.39 21.17 -32.31
C GLU A 365 -5.02 21.03 -33.81
N LEU A 366 -3.72 21.10 -34.15
CA LEU A 366 -3.27 20.93 -35.50
C LEU A 366 -3.50 19.50 -35.99
N MET A 367 -3.25 18.50 -35.14
CA MET A 367 -3.56 17.10 -35.46
C MET A 367 -5.06 16.88 -35.70
N GLN A 368 -5.94 17.53 -34.90
CA GLN A 368 -7.40 17.44 -35.08
C GLN A 368 -7.87 18.00 -36.44
N ARG A 369 -7.21 19.03 -36.96
CA ARG A 369 -7.50 19.60 -38.29
C ARG A 369 -7.09 18.71 -39.45
N VAL A 370 -6.07 17.86 -39.26
CA VAL A 370 -5.54 16.97 -40.30
C VAL A 370 -6.20 15.59 -40.25
N ILE A 371 -6.38 15.05 -39.04
CA ILE A 371 -7.03 13.75 -38.82
C ILE A 371 -8.37 14.02 -38.15
N HIS A 372 -9.45 13.85 -38.91
CA HIS A 372 -10.81 14.07 -38.42
C HIS A 372 -11.16 13.09 -37.30
N ARG A 373 -12.09 13.52 -36.41
CA ARG A 373 -12.53 12.76 -35.27
C ARG A 373 -13.06 11.37 -35.62
N ASP A 374 -13.73 11.22 -36.76
CA ASP A 374 -14.30 9.95 -37.22
C ASP A 374 -13.25 8.87 -37.55
N MET A 375 -11.98 9.28 -37.72
CA MET A 375 -10.86 8.36 -37.94
C MET A 375 -10.06 8.05 -36.69
N GLU A 376 -10.42 8.65 -35.55
CA GLU A 376 -9.69 8.52 -34.30
C GLU A 376 -10.50 7.72 -33.26
N PRO A 377 -10.10 6.50 -32.97
CA PRO A 377 -10.82 5.66 -32.00
C PRO A 377 -10.73 6.15 -30.56
N ILE A 378 -9.78 7.06 -30.23
CA ILE A 378 -9.53 7.53 -28.88
C ILE A 378 -10.27 8.84 -28.60
N THR A 379 -11.13 8.84 -27.60
CA THR A 379 -11.65 10.05 -26.96
C THR A 379 -10.67 10.46 -25.85
N PRO A 380 -9.99 11.61 -25.97
CA PRO A 380 -8.99 12.02 -24.99
C PRO A 380 -9.56 12.20 -23.59
N PHE A 381 -8.76 11.93 -22.58
CA PHE A 381 -9.15 12.05 -21.17
C PHE A 381 -9.64 13.46 -20.82
N ILE A 382 -9.02 14.50 -21.37
CA ILE A 382 -9.44 15.90 -21.16
C ILE A 382 -10.91 16.13 -21.49
N GLU A 383 -11.44 15.48 -22.50
CA GLU A 383 -12.84 15.63 -22.93
C GLU A 383 -13.83 14.93 -21.99
N ARG A 384 -13.36 13.99 -21.15
CA ARG A 384 -14.16 13.26 -20.17
C ARG A 384 -14.00 13.77 -18.73
N MET A 385 -12.96 14.55 -18.43
CA MET A 385 -12.67 15.01 -17.06
C MET A 385 -13.85 15.71 -16.39
N ARG A 386 -14.51 16.60 -17.11
CA ARG A 386 -15.65 17.38 -16.57
C ARG A 386 -16.84 16.45 -16.30
N ASP A 387 -17.15 15.57 -17.22
CA ASP A 387 -18.25 14.61 -17.11
C ASP A 387 -17.99 13.57 -15.99
N LEU A 388 -16.75 13.09 -15.82
CA LEU A 388 -16.37 12.26 -14.69
C LEU A 388 -16.62 12.94 -13.34
N TYR A 389 -16.34 14.24 -13.24
CA TYR A 389 -16.61 14.98 -12.01
C TYR A 389 -18.11 15.23 -11.80
N GLU A 390 -18.80 15.80 -12.79
CA GLU A 390 -20.20 16.25 -12.65
C GLU A 390 -21.17 15.08 -12.51
N ASN A 391 -20.98 13.99 -13.24
CA ASN A 391 -21.91 12.86 -13.28
C ASN A 391 -21.49 11.68 -12.40
N GLN A 392 -20.19 11.54 -12.09
CA GLN A 392 -19.67 10.40 -11.29
C GLN A 392 -19.03 10.87 -9.98
N SER A 393 -18.92 12.17 -9.74
CA SER A 393 -18.26 12.76 -8.57
C SER A 393 -16.79 12.34 -8.42
N ILE A 394 -16.12 12.04 -9.53
CA ILE A 394 -14.72 11.65 -9.56
C ILE A 394 -13.85 12.89 -9.80
N SER A 395 -13.09 13.28 -8.79
CA SER A 395 -12.16 14.38 -8.87
C SER A 395 -10.86 13.98 -9.58
N THR A 396 -10.17 14.96 -10.16
CA THR A 396 -8.87 14.72 -10.81
C THR A 396 -7.83 15.73 -10.31
N ILE A 397 -6.67 15.24 -9.89
CA ILE A 397 -5.48 16.06 -9.67
C ILE A 397 -4.49 15.68 -10.77
N LEU A 398 -4.21 16.61 -11.68
CA LEU A 398 -3.35 16.39 -12.84
C LEU A 398 -2.11 17.28 -12.77
N VAL A 399 -0.94 16.66 -12.82
CA VAL A 399 0.31 17.36 -13.12
C VAL A 399 0.42 17.49 -14.64
N ALA A 400 0.45 18.72 -15.13
CA ALA A 400 0.63 19.02 -16.55
C ALA A 400 1.88 19.86 -16.78
N GLY A 401 2.64 19.51 -17.79
CA GLY A 401 3.90 20.17 -18.15
C GLY A 401 3.93 20.72 -19.57
N SER A 402 3.14 20.15 -20.50
CA SER A 402 3.26 20.42 -21.92
C SER A 402 2.01 21.02 -22.56
N SER A 403 0.80 20.72 -22.07
CA SER A 403 -0.44 21.20 -22.69
C SER A 403 -1.18 22.23 -21.86
N GLY A 404 -1.46 23.40 -22.44
CA GLY A 404 -2.33 24.44 -21.86
C GLY A 404 -3.82 24.17 -22.00
N ALA A 405 -4.23 23.20 -22.81
CA ALA A 405 -5.64 22.88 -23.04
C ALA A 405 -6.40 22.56 -21.74
N TYR A 406 -5.72 21.96 -20.76
CA TYR A 406 -6.30 21.63 -19.46
C TYR A 406 -6.83 22.84 -18.68
N PHE A 407 -6.33 24.06 -18.94
CA PHE A 407 -6.84 25.26 -18.28
C PHE A 407 -8.32 25.53 -18.58
N GLN A 408 -8.83 25.02 -19.70
CA GLN A 408 -10.25 25.18 -20.06
C GLN A 408 -11.17 24.38 -19.14
N VAL A 409 -10.74 23.18 -18.71
CA VAL A 409 -11.56 22.27 -17.90
C VAL A 409 -11.26 22.33 -16.41
N ALA A 410 -10.15 22.94 -15.97
CA ALA A 410 -9.74 22.99 -14.58
C ALA A 410 -10.64 23.90 -13.73
N ASP A 411 -10.92 23.49 -12.50
CA ASP A 411 -11.54 24.35 -11.47
C ASP A 411 -10.49 25.18 -10.74
N VAL A 412 -9.32 24.59 -10.52
CA VAL A 412 -8.18 25.21 -9.83
C VAL A 412 -6.89 24.94 -10.60
N ALA A 413 -6.06 25.95 -10.76
CA ALA A 413 -4.71 25.84 -11.33
C ALA A 413 -3.68 26.31 -10.29
N ILE A 414 -2.72 25.40 -9.99
CA ILE A 414 -1.61 25.64 -9.07
C ILE A 414 -0.31 25.66 -9.87
N GLN A 415 0.42 26.76 -9.81
CA GLN A 415 1.78 26.83 -10.36
C GLN A 415 2.80 26.49 -9.29
N MET A 416 3.65 25.51 -9.56
CA MET A 416 4.85 25.26 -8.75
C MET A 416 5.98 26.15 -9.25
N ASP A 417 6.49 27.02 -8.38
CA ASP A 417 7.64 27.88 -8.65
C ASP A 417 8.68 27.69 -7.54
N ARG A 418 9.82 27.07 -7.87
CA ARG A 418 10.91 26.77 -6.93
C ARG A 418 10.41 26.12 -5.63
N TYR A 419 9.57 25.10 -5.78
CA TYR A 419 8.96 24.30 -4.72
C TYR A 419 7.84 25.00 -3.90
N VAL A 420 7.48 26.23 -4.28
CA VAL A 420 6.39 26.98 -3.65
C VAL A 420 5.17 26.98 -4.57
N PRO A 421 4.00 26.51 -4.13
CA PRO A 421 2.76 26.56 -4.90
C PRO A 421 2.18 27.98 -4.92
N LYS A 422 1.66 28.39 -6.06
CA LYS A 422 0.92 29.63 -6.28
C LYS A 422 -0.41 29.30 -6.96
N GLU A 423 -1.50 29.78 -6.44
CA GLU A 423 -2.79 29.66 -7.10
C GLU A 423 -2.86 30.67 -8.24
N ILE A 424 -3.11 30.18 -9.46
CA ILE A 424 -3.11 30.98 -10.70
C ILE A 424 -4.38 30.81 -11.53
N THR A 425 -5.49 30.38 -10.94
CA THR A 425 -6.73 30.02 -11.65
C THR A 425 -7.26 31.16 -12.51
N ALA A 426 -7.31 32.38 -11.97
CA ALA A 426 -7.77 33.53 -12.72
C ALA A 426 -6.93 33.80 -13.99
N LEU A 427 -5.60 33.81 -13.84
CA LEU A 427 -4.67 33.97 -14.96
C LEU A 427 -4.81 32.84 -15.99
N ALA A 428 -4.93 31.59 -15.53
CA ALA A 428 -5.09 30.43 -16.39
C ALA A 428 -6.39 30.48 -17.19
N LYS A 429 -7.50 30.88 -16.56
CA LYS A 429 -8.81 31.04 -17.23
C LYS A 429 -8.81 32.20 -18.23
N GLU A 430 -8.20 33.34 -17.89
CA GLU A 430 -8.04 34.47 -18.81
C GLU A 430 -7.24 34.05 -20.06
N ALA A 431 -6.10 33.37 -19.87
CA ALA A 431 -5.30 32.87 -20.99
C ALA A 431 -6.09 31.85 -21.84
N ALA A 432 -6.80 30.92 -21.21
CA ALA A 432 -7.59 29.91 -21.89
C ALA A 432 -8.76 30.50 -22.71
N SER A 433 -9.35 31.62 -22.28
CA SER A 433 -10.45 32.29 -22.99
C SER A 433 -10.05 32.84 -24.38
N GLN A 434 -8.76 32.96 -24.66
CA GLN A 434 -8.23 33.42 -25.95
C GLN A 434 -8.12 32.28 -27.00
N TYR A 435 -8.38 31.05 -26.58
CA TYR A 435 -8.32 29.86 -27.45
C TYR A 435 -9.73 29.32 -27.74
N PRO A 436 -9.91 28.60 -28.85
CA PRO A 436 -11.17 27.94 -29.13
C PRO A 436 -11.61 27.02 -27.98
N ALA A 437 -12.90 26.99 -27.70
CA ALA A 437 -13.44 26.09 -26.70
C ALA A 437 -13.25 24.63 -27.11
N LEU A 438 -12.97 23.76 -26.14
CA LEU A 438 -12.92 22.33 -26.36
C LEU A 438 -14.28 21.81 -26.81
N GLU A 439 -14.30 21.03 -27.87
CA GLU A 439 -15.46 20.26 -28.27
C GLU A 439 -15.61 19.06 -27.33
N LEU A 440 -16.65 19.06 -26.52
CA LEU A 440 -16.95 17.95 -25.61
C LEU A 440 -17.87 16.95 -26.32
N PRO A 441 -17.66 15.62 -26.13
CA PRO A 441 -18.54 14.62 -26.70
C PRO A 441 -19.95 14.73 -26.11
N GLU A 442 -20.95 14.47 -26.92
CA GLU A 442 -22.34 14.41 -26.46
C GLU A 442 -22.58 13.16 -25.61
N GLY A 443 -23.44 13.30 -24.61
CA GLY A 443 -23.86 12.23 -23.70
C GLY A 443 -23.04 12.13 -22.41
N ASN A 444 -23.70 11.62 -21.38
CA ASN A 444 -23.09 11.48 -20.05
C ASN A 444 -22.25 10.20 -19.96
N VAL A 445 -21.13 10.29 -19.29
CA VAL A 445 -20.32 9.12 -18.90
C VAL A 445 -21.18 8.22 -18.02
N LYS A 446 -21.27 6.93 -18.38
CA LYS A 446 -21.87 5.90 -17.56
C LYS A 446 -20.76 5.13 -16.85
N LEU A 447 -21.02 4.72 -15.61
CA LEU A 447 -20.13 3.77 -14.95
C LEU A 447 -20.04 2.49 -15.79
N PRO A 448 -18.84 1.99 -16.04
CA PRO A 448 -18.67 0.74 -16.77
C PRO A 448 -19.34 -0.39 -16.01
N GLU A 449 -20.08 -1.20 -16.72
CA GLU A 449 -20.68 -2.42 -16.16
C GLU A 449 -19.62 -3.54 -16.19
N SER A 450 -18.93 -3.74 -15.09
CA SER A 450 -18.07 -4.93 -14.96
C SER A 450 -18.93 -6.15 -14.67
N ARG A 451 -18.82 -7.16 -15.52
CA ARG A 451 -19.51 -8.46 -15.35
C ARG A 451 -18.52 -9.61 -15.30
N ARG A 452 -17.30 -9.35 -14.94
CA ARG A 452 -16.24 -10.36 -14.88
C ARG A 452 -16.51 -11.35 -13.75
N CYS A 453 -16.90 -12.57 -14.12
CA CYS A 453 -17.14 -13.67 -13.20
C CYS A 453 -15.97 -14.67 -13.29
N PRO A 454 -14.91 -14.52 -12.48
CA PRO A 454 -13.74 -15.37 -12.57
C PRO A 454 -14.02 -16.82 -12.24
N LYS A 455 -13.43 -17.72 -13.02
CA LYS A 455 -13.44 -19.17 -12.82
C LYS A 455 -12.07 -19.65 -12.35
N LYS A 456 -12.08 -20.74 -11.61
CA LYS A 456 -10.85 -21.36 -11.11
C LYS A 456 -9.90 -21.75 -12.25
N ASN A 457 -8.68 -21.29 -12.18
CA ASN A 457 -7.63 -21.71 -13.12
C ASN A 457 -6.98 -23.01 -12.64
N THR A 458 -7.52 -24.16 -13.09
CA THR A 458 -7.00 -25.47 -12.73
C THR A 458 -5.56 -25.69 -13.18
N GLY A 459 -5.11 -25.02 -14.27
CA GLY A 459 -3.72 -25.05 -14.75
C GLY A 459 -2.71 -24.38 -13.81
N LEU A 460 -3.19 -23.51 -12.92
CA LEU A 460 -2.33 -22.85 -11.93
C LEU A 460 -1.90 -23.81 -10.80
N ILE A 461 -2.70 -24.84 -10.50
CA ILE A 461 -2.46 -25.73 -9.36
C ILE A 461 -1.39 -26.75 -9.72
N HIS A 462 -0.25 -26.72 -9.00
CA HIS A 462 0.81 -27.71 -9.14
C HIS A 462 0.89 -28.62 -7.90
N LYS A 463 0.75 -29.94 -8.07
CA LYS A 463 0.73 -30.92 -6.96
C LYS A 463 -0.23 -30.54 -5.81
N GLY A 464 -1.40 -30.03 -6.16
CA GLY A 464 -2.43 -29.64 -5.19
C GLY A 464 -2.17 -28.33 -4.43
N ARG A 465 -1.20 -27.51 -4.85
CA ARG A 465 -0.80 -26.26 -4.16
C ARG A 465 -0.50 -25.14 -5.13
N ILE A 466 -0.77 -23.92 -4.68
CA ILE A 466 -0.34 -22.66 -5.31
C ILE A 466 0.75 -22.06 -4.44
N LYS A 467 1.99 -22.04 -4.93
CA LYS A 467 3.12 -21.40 -4.23
C LYS A 467 3.14 -19.92 -4.54
N ILE A 468 3.35 -19.11 -3.51
CA ILE A 468 3.50 -17.66 -3.61
C ILE A 468 4.99 -17.30 -3.52
N LYS A 469 5.44 -16.41 -4.40
CA LYS A 469 6.75 -15.79 -4.34
C LYS A 469 6.58 -14.30 -4.68
N THR A 470 7.18 -13.43 -3.89
CA THR A 470 7.23 -11.99 -4.18
C THR A 470 8.56 -11.61 -4.83
N MET A 471 8.52 -10.62 -5.72
CA MET A 471 9.68 -10.04 -6.38
C MET A 471 9.89 -8.61 -5.90
N GLY A 472 10.29 -8.45 -4.64
CA GLY A 472 10.44 -7.14 -4.03
C GLY A 472 9.11 -6.36 -4.06
N ARG A 473 9.13 -5.17 -4.70
CA ARG A 473 7.95 -4.32 -4.92
C ARG A 473 7.41 -4.38 -6.34
N ASP A 474 7.97 -5.26 -7.19
CA ASP A 474 7.66 -5.28 -8.62
C ASP A 474 6.53 -6.23 -8.97
N GLY A 475 6.29 -7.28 -8.16
CA GLY A 475 5.23 -8.20 -8.48
C GLY A 475 5.15 -9.44 -7.59
N VAL A 476 4.19 -10.27 -7.95
CA VAL A 476 3.88 -11.54 -7.28
C VAL A 476 3.89 -12.67 -8.30
N VAL A 477 4.43 -13.82 -7.91
CA VAL A 477 4.39 -15.05 -8.72
C VAL A 477 3.56 -16.09 -8.01
N LEU A 478 2.53 -16.59 -8.67
CA LEU A 478 1.73 -17.74 -8.25
C LEU A 478 2.11 -18.94 -9.11
N ASN A 479 2.91 -19.86 -8.57
CA ASN A 479 3.53 -20.98 -9.31
C ASN A 479 4.33 -20.47 -10.53
N HIS A 480 3.75 -20.49 -11.72
CA HIS A 480 4.36 -20.03 -12.98
C HIS A 480 3.77 -18.71 -13.51
N GLU A 481 2.66 -18.23 -12.90
CA GLU A 481 2.00 -16.99 -13.29
C GLU A 481 2.67 -15.79 -12.62
N ASN A 482 3.12 -14.85 -13.42
CA ASN A 482 3.73 -13.60 -12.96
C ASN A 482 2.71 -12.45 -13.05
N ILE A 483 2.43 -11.79 -11.94
CA ILE A 483 1.59 -10.60 -11.84
C ILE A 483 2.51 -9.41 -11.65
N ASP A 484 2.64 -8.59 -12.69
CA ASP A 484 3.47 -7.38 -12.68
C ASP A 484 2.71 -6.23 -12.00
N LEU A 485 3.26 -5.71 -10.90
CA LEU A 485 2.68 -4.65 -10.08
C LEU A 485 3.62 -3.45 -9.95
N ARG A 486 4.73 -3.39 -10.71
CA ARG A 486 5.74 -2.32 -10.62
C ARG A 486 5.18 -0.93 -10.87
N TYR A 487 4.09 -0.82 -11.59
CA TYR A 487 3.41 0.41 -11.92
C TYR A 487 2.22 0.74 -11.01
N VAL A 488 1.94 -0.09 -10.00
CA VAL A 488 0.99 0.22 -8.94
C VAL A 488 1.74 1.03 -7.86
N GLU A 489 1.93 2.32 -8.13
CA GLU A 489 2.87 3.20 -7.41
C GLU A 489 2.50 3.45 -5.95
N GLN A 490 1.25 3.18 -5.56
CA GLN A 490 0.77 3.33 -4.18
C GLN A 490 1.01 2.09 -3.30
N LEU A 491 1.62 1.03 -3.83
CA LEU A 491 2.16 -0.05 -3.01
C LEU A 491 3.40 0.45 -2.26
N ALA A 492 3.22 0.72 -0.96
CA ALA A 492 4.26 1.29 -0.11
C ALA A 492 5.32 0.27 0.30
N ASP A 493 4.94 -1.00 0.42
CA ASP A 493 5.76 -2.03 1.05
C ASP A 493 5.66 -3.39 0.33
N SER A 494 6.79 -4.12 0.27
CA SER A 494 6.83 -5.48 -0.31
C SER A 494 5.94 -6.49 0.40
N GLU A 495 5.61 -6.26 1.66
CA GLU A 495 4.71 -7.13 2.42
C GLU A 495 3.23 -6.97 2.00
N GLN A 496 2.87 -5.83 1.38
CA GLN A 496 1.57 -5.70 0.72
C GLN A 496 1.49 -6.63 -0.50
N LEU A 497 2.59 -6.77 -1.25
CA LEU A 497 2.64 -7.72 -2.37
C LEU A 497 2.55 -9.17 -1.88
N THR A 498 3.18 -9.49 -0.75
CA THR A 498 3.03 -10.81 -0.13
C THR A 498 1.58 -11.06 0.23
N CYS A 499 0.91 -10.10 0.83
CA CYS A 499 -0.51 -10.18 1.15
C CYS A 499 -1.39 -10.33 -0.10
N LEU A 500 -1.12 -9.56 -1.16
CA LEU A 500 -1.82 -9.68 -2.45
C LEU A 500 -1.68 -11.09 -3.04
N GLY A 501 -0.51 -11.70 -2.94
CA GLY A 501 -0.31 -13.09 -3.35
C GLY A 501 -1.17 -14.08 -2.56
N HIS A 502 -1.29 -13.90 -1.25
CA HIS A 502 -2.16 -14.72 -0.40
C HIS A 502 -3.64 -14.48 -0.72
N LEU A 503 -4.05 -13.23 -0.95
CA LEU A 503 -5.41 -12.87 -1.35
C LEU A 503 -5.80 -13.53 -2.68
N LEU A 504 -4.96 -13.38 -3.71
CA LEU A 504 -5.25 -13.94 -5.02
C LEU A 504 -5.26 -15.47 -5.00
N ARG A 505 -4.34 -16.10 -4.25
CA ARG A 505 -4.38 -17.56 -4.03
C ARG A 505 -5.70 -17.99 -3.38
N TYR A 506 -6.13 -17.31 -2.31
CA TYR A 506 -7.38 -17.61 -1.63
C TYR A 506 -8.58 -17.48 -2.58
N MET A 507 -8.62 -16.42 -3.40
CA MET A 507 -9.68 -16.23 -4.40
C MET A 507 -9.68 -17.37 -5.43
N GLU A 508 -8.51 -17.77 -5.95
CA GLU A 508 -8.38 -18.89 -6.88
C GLU A 508 -8.83 -20.24 -6.27
N GLU A 509 -8.52 -20.48 -5.01
CA GLU A 509 -8.84 -21.75 -4.36
C GLU A 509 -10.29 -21.84 -3.92
N HIS A 510 -10.92 -20.71 -3.51
CA HIS A 510 -12.18 -20.73 -2.77
C HIS A 510 -13.32 -19.87 -3.36
N GLU A 511 -13.01 -18.86 -4.19
CA GLU A 511 -13.98 -17.85 -4.58
C GLU A 511 -14.27 -17.80 -6.09
N PHE A 512 -13.32 -18.17 -6.93
CA PHE A 512 -13.45 -18.13 -8.39
C PHE A 512 -14.22 -19.35 -8.89
N ASP A 513 -15.54 -19.24 -8.91
CA ASP A 513 -16.45 -20.31 -9.32
C ASP A 513 -17.26 -19.97 -10.61
N GLY A 514 -17.08 -18.76 -11.15
CA GLY A 514 -17.81 -18.28 -12.33
C GLY A 514 -19.21 -17.74 -12.03
N SER A 515 -19.64 -17.70 -10.76
CA SER A 515 -20.99 -17.26 -10.38
C SER A 515 -21.06 -15.84 -9.83
N LYS A 516 -19.93 -15.30 -9.34
CA LYS A 516 -19.83 -14.00 -8.68
C LYS A 516 -18.89 -13.09 -9.42
N GLU A 517 -19.22 -11.82 -9.46
CA GLU A 517 -18.35 -10.80 -10.03
C GLU A 517 -17.08 -10.58 -9.19
N ALA A 518 -15.97 -10.32 -9.87
CA ALA A 518 -14.67 -10.06 -9.22
C ALA A 518 -14.77 -8.97 -8.15
N GLY A 519 -15.49 -7.88 -8.42
CA GLY A 519 -15.71 -6.79 -7.48
C GLY A 519 -16.42 -7.26 -6.20
N GLN A 520 -17.48 -8.06 -6.31
CA GLN A 520 -18.21 -8.60 -5.17
C GLN A 520 -17.34 -9.52 -4.32
N ILE A 521 -16.48 -10.33 -4.96
CA ILE A 521 -15.54 -11.21 -4.27
C ILE A 521 -14.54 -10.37 -3.47
N ILE A 522 -13.94 -9.34 -4.08
CA ILE A 522 -12.96 -8.46 -3.44
C ILE A 522 -13.60 -7.74 -2.25
N GLU A 523 -14.76 -7.11 -2.43
CA GLU A 523 -15.44 -6.38 -1.35
C GLU A 523 -15.76 -7.27 -0.15
N ARG A 524 -16.26 -8.48 -0.40
CA ARG A 524 -16.56 -9.45 0.66
C ARG A 524 -15.29 -9.90 1.38
N LEU A 525 -14.23 -10.18 0.63
CA LEU A 525 -12.96 -10.64 1.19
C LEU A 525 -12.30 -9.56 2.03
N MET A 526 -12.30 -8.30 1.58
CA MET A 526 -11.77 -7.17 2.35
C MET A 526 -12.52 -6.98 3.67
N LYS A 527 -13.85 -7.03 3.67
CA LYS A 527 -14.67 -6.98 4.90
C LYS A 527 -14.34 -8.12 5.85
N LYS A 528 -14.16 -9.33 5.32
CA LYS A 528 -13.78 -10.50 6.13
C LYS A 528 -12.40 -10.33 6.77
N LEU A 529 -11.43 -9.78 6.04
CA LEU A 529 -10.09 -9.48 6.54
C LEU A 529 -10.08 -8.40 7.63
N GLU A 530 -10.96 -7.41 7.53
CA GLU A 530 -11.09 -6.38 8.58
C GLU A 530 -11.52 -6.99 9.91
N VAL A 531 -12.45 -7.95 9.89
CA VAL A 531 -13.05 -8.58 11.08
C VAL A 531 -12.17 -9.72 11.61
N GLU A 532 -11.75 -10.65 10.75
CA GLU A 532 -11.11 -11.91 11.14
C GLU A 532 -9.56 -11.85 11.01
N GLY A 533 -9.02 -10.79 10.41
CA GLY A 533 -7.58 -10.63 10.20
C GLY A 533 -6.98 -11.52 9.13
N PHE A 534 -5.65 -11.61 9.09
CA PHE A 534 -4.91 -12.32 8.05
C PHE A 534 -5.09 -13.84 8.04
N THR A 535 -5.65 -14.43 9.10
CA THR A 535 -5.95 -15.87 9.16
C THR A 535 -6.83 -16.34 8.02
N VAL A 536 -7.72 -15.48 7.54
CA VAL A 536 -8.65 -15.76 6.42
C VAL A 536 -7.91 -16.24 5.17
N VAL A 537 -6.76 -15.66 4.85
CA VAL A 537 -6.03 -15.91 3.60
C VAL A 537 -4.83 -16.83 3.78
N CYS A 538 -4.65 -17.42 4.96
CA CYS A 538 -3.57 -18.34 5.25
C CYS A 538 -4.03 -19.80 5.15
N GLU A 539 -3.16 -20.70 4.65
CA GLU A 539 -3.45 -22.15 4.55
C GLU A 539 -3.51 -22.84 5.92
N SER A 540 -3.03 -22.22 6.95
CA SER A 540 -2.96 -22.77 8.31
C SER A 540 -3.20 -21.67 9.34
N GLU A 541 -3.43 -22.06 10.59
CA GLU A 541 -3.53 -21.13 11.71
C GLU A 541 -2.25 -20.30 11.94
N ASN A 542 -1.13 -20.72 11.34
CA ASN A 542 0.15 -20.03 11.43
C ASN A 542 0.21 -18.92 10.38
N VAL A 543 -0.15 -17.71 10.76
CA VAL A 543 -0.03 -16.51 9.94
C VAL A 543 1.45 -16.13 9.80
N PRO A 544 1.99 -15.96 8.57
CA PRO A 544 3.36 -15.48 8.40
C PRO A 544 3.50 -14.04 8.93
N GLY A 545 4.68 -13.70 9.46
CA GLY A 545 4.96 -12.39 10.06
C GLY A 545 5.28 -11.27 9.06
N ASN A 546 5.11 -11.51 7.76
CA ASN A 546 5.49 -10.60 6.67
C ASN A 546 4.31 -10.23 5.75
N LEU A 547 3.13 -10.07 6.31
CA LEU A 547 1.96 -9.56 5.58
C LEU A 547 1.67 -8.12 6.02
N ALA A 548 1.44 -7.23 5.05
CA ALA A 548 0.88 -5.91 5.28
C ALA A 548 -0.41 -5.74 4.47
N MET A 549 -1.41 -5.10 5.05
CA MET A 549 -2.73 -4.92 4.44
C MET A 549 -2.63 -3.98 3.23
N PRO A 550 -2.98 -4.41 2.01
CA PRO A 550 -3.17 -3.51 0.88
C PRO A 550 -4.53 -2.81 1.01
N ARG A 551 -4.70 -1.65 0.36
CA ARG A 551 -6.02 -1.06 0.18
C ARG A 551 -6.81 -1.90 -0.83
N LYS A 552 -8.11 -1.71 -0.84
CA LYS A 552 -9.01 -2.34 -1.81
C LYS A 552 -8.56 -2.10 -3.26
N GLN A 553 -8.14 -0.87 -3.56
CA GLN A 553 -7.67 -0.45 -4.89
C GLN A 553 -6.47 -1.27 -5.38
N GLU A 554 -5.51 -1.59 -4.50
CA GLU A 554 -4.38 -2.45 -4.87
C GLU A 554 -4.81 -3.91 -5.08
N VAL A 555 -5.84 -4.38 -4.38
CA VAL A 555 -6.40 -5.73 -4.62
C VAL A 555 -7.05 -5.79 -6.00
N TYR A 556 -7.87 -4.79 -6.37
CA TYR A 556 -8.41 -4.66 -7.73
C TYR A 556 -7.29 -4.61 -8.77
N ALA A 557 -6.26 -3.77 -8.54
CA ALA A 557 -5.12 -3.65 -9.45
C ALA A 557 -4.39 -4.99 -9.66
N CYS A 558 -4.22 -5.79 -8.59
CA CYS A 558 -3.61 -7.11 -8.66
C CYS A 558 -4.46 -8.10 -9.46
N VAL A 559 -5.75 -8.17 -9.19
CA VAL A 559 -6.69 -9.06 -9.92
C VAL A 559 -6.75 -8.69 -11.40
N ASN A 560 -6.81 -7.40 -11.73
CA ASN A 560 -6.89 -6.90 -13.10
C ASN A 560 -5.60 -7.16 -13.92
N ARG A 561 -4.45 -7.34 -13.26
CA ARG A 561 -3.17 -7.67 -13.92
C ARG A 561 -2.87 -9.16 -13.91
N TYR A 562 -3.75 -9.98 -13.36
CA TYR A 562 -3.58 -11.43 -13.33
C TYR A 562 -3.92 -12.05 -14.68
N ARG A 563 -2.88 -12.36 -15.49
CA ARG A 563 -3.03 -12.95 -16.85
C ARG A 563 -3.71 -14.32 -16.81
N GLY A 564 -3.49 -15.08 -15.75
CA GLY A 564 -4.06 -16.42 -15.57
C GLY A 564 -5.56 -16.44 -15.26
N MET A 565 -6.21 -15.28 -15.07
CA MET A 565 -7.64 -15.21 -14.80
C MET A 565 -8.45 -15.84 -15.95
N LYS A 566 -9.33 -16.78 -15.61
CA LYS A 566 -10.31 -17.40 -16.52
C LYS A 566 -11.67 -16.77 -16.29
N LEU A 567 -12.40 -16.45 -17.36
CA LEU A 567 -13.75 -15.88 -17.34
C LEU A 567 -14.76 -16.83 -17.93
#